data_f9969132d9250c8372a37ce2cc5ba176
#
_entry.id   f9969132d9250c8372a37ce2cc5ba176
#
_cell.length_a   1.000
_cell.length_b   1.000
_cell.length_c   1.000
_cell.angle_alpha   90.00
_cell.angle_beta   90.00
_cell.angle_gamma   90.00
#
_symmetry.space_group_name_H-M   'P 1'
#
loop_
_entity.id
_entity.type
_entity.pdbx_description
1 polymer ?
#
loop_
_entity_poly.entity_id
_entity_poly.type
_entity_poly.pdbx_seq_one_letter_code
_entity_poly.pdbx_strand_id
1 'polypeptide(L)'
;MMASKVNKDSKSILRDIQPNSKGAEIGVWAGNTSMQFLRLGISELHMIDPWSVEPYKKSKEYKSYDEYLTKYSKILNIEKKEVDFQEYYDAIYSEVRAKCGMDPRVTIHRMTSDEWFDSKPEKLDWIYVDGDHSYQGCLTDLENSLKVVKPGGMIMGDDYYWSGARYGKEGVTNAVDRFLKRYMLFKERRGETQFIIRV
;
A
#
# COMPACT_ATOMS: atom_id res chain seq x y z
N MET A 1 -0.21 3.37 24.34
CA MET A 1 -1.39 2.77 23.68
C MET A 1 -1.92 3.82 22.69
N MET A 2 -1.40 3.83 21.45
CA MET A 2 -1.92 4.72 20.40
C MET A 2 -3.15 4.05 19.81
N ALA A 3 -4.31 4.64 20.08
CA ALA A 3 -5.53 4.25 19.39
C ALA A 3 -5.34 4.56 17.89
N SER A 4 -5.18 3.51 17.08
CA SER A 4 -5.21 3.64 15.64
C SER A 4 -6.54 4.29 15.26
N LYS A 5 -6.50 5.47 14.64
CA LYS A 5 -7.66 5.97 13.91
C LYS A 5 -8.00 4.89 12.89
N VAL A 6 -9.03 4.11 13.18
CA VAL A 6 -9.63 3.19 12.20
C VAL A 6 -10.04 4.08 11.04
N ASN A 7 -9.35 3.96 9.93
CA ASN A 7 -9.63 4.76 8.76
C ASN A 7 -11.07 4.45 8.34
N LYS A 8 -11.98 5.41 8.46
CA LYS A 8 -13.40 5.22 8.09
C LYS A 8 -13.56 4.83 6.63
N ASP A 9 -12.56 5.16 5.81
CA ASP A 9 -12.58 4.96 4.36
C ASP A 9 -12.26 3.52 3.94
N SER A 10 -11.42 2.78 4.67
CA SER A 10 -11.09 1.39 4.33
C SER A 10 -12.32 0.49 4.22
N LYS A 11 -13.38 0.81 4.98
CA LYS A 11 -14.64 0.05 4.94
C LYS A 11 -15.40 0.16 3.62
N SER A 12 -15.17 1.19 2.81
CA SER A 12 -15.97 1.42 1.62
C SER A 12 -15.58 0.52 0.44
N ILE A 13 -14.31 0.18 0.28
CA ILE A 13 -13.85 -0.76 -0.75
C ILE A 13 -14.07 -2.23 -0.37
N LEU A 14 -14.16 -2.55 0.92
CA LEU A 14 -14.29 -3.93 1.38
C LEU A 14 -15.50 -4.66 0.78
N ARG A 15 -16.58 -3.92 0.50
CA ARG A 15 -17.81 -4.47 -0.09
C ARG A 15 -17.63 -4.98 -1.52
N ASP A 16 -16.60 -4.51 -2.22
CA ASP A 16 -16.35 -4.90 -3.61
C ASP A 16 -15.50 -6.19 -3.70
N ILE A 17 -14.82 -6.57 -2.61
CA ILE A 17 -13.98 -7.78 -2.54
C ILE A 17 -14.88 -9.00 -2.30
N GLN A 18 -14.75 -9.99 -3.18
CA GLN A 18 -15.56 -11.20 -3.08
C GLN A 18 -14.90 -12.23 -2.15
N PRO A 19 -15.69 -13.01 -1.37
CA PRO A 19 -15.18 -14.19 -0.68
C PRO A 19 -14.49 -15.17 -1.65
N ASN A 20 -13.54 -15.94 -1.14
CA ASN A 20 -12.71 -16.87 -1.90
C ASN A 20 -11.84 -16.23 -2.99
N SER A 21 -11.76 -14.90 -3.06
CA SER A 21 -10.85 -14.20 -3.98
C SER A 21 -9.40 -14.23 -3.48
N LYS A 22 -8.46 -14.05 -4.40
CA LYS A 22 -7.03 -13.91 -4.14
C LYS A 22 -6.61 -12.46 -4.34
N GLY A 23 -5.89 -11.90 -3.39
CA GLY A 23 -5.46 -10.51 -3.49
C GLY A 23 -4.09 -10.21 -2.93
N ALA A 24 -3.66 -8.97 -3.16
CA ALA A 24 -2.42 -8.43 -2.60
C ALA A 24 -2.63 -7.04 -2.02
N GLU A 25 -1.89 -6.72 -0.97
CA GLU A 25 -1.77 -5.39 -0.38
C GLU A 25 -0.32 -4.91 -0.52
N ILE A 26 -0.14 -3.79 -1.19
CA ILE A 26 1.15 -3.09 -1.32
C ILE A 26 1.13 -1.92 -0.34
N GLY A 27 2.08 -1.92 0.60
CA GLY A 27 2.09 -0.95 1.69
C GLY A 27 1.25 -1.42 2.88
N VAL A 28 1.71 -2.41 3.59
CA VAL A 28 0.99 -3.06 4.71
C VAL A 28 1.13 -2.31 6.02
N TRP A 29 2.31 -1.75 6.26
CA TRP A 29 2.72 -1.14 7.52
C TRP A 29 2.34 -2.02 8.73
N ALA A 30 1.33 -1.60 9.53
CA ALA A 30 0.92 -2.29 10.77
C ALA A 30 -0.13 -3.41 10.55
N GLY A 31 -0.51 -3.71 9.29
CA GLY A 31 -1.42 -4.80 8.93
C GLY A 31 -2.89 -4.58 9.29
N ASN A 32 -3.29 -3.34 9.58
CA ASN A 32 -4.67 -3.05 9.99
C ASN A 32 -5.67 -3.27 8.84
N THR A 33 -5.31 -2.90 7.62
CA THR A 33 -6.12 -3.12 6.41
C THR A 33 -6.12 -4.60 6.04
N SER A 34 -4.96 -5.26 6.08
CA SER A 34 -4.83 -6.71 5.88
C SER A 34 -5.80 -7.52 6.74
N MET A 35 -5.89 -7.18 8.03
CA MET A 35 -6.82 -7.84 8.94
C MET A 35 -8.30 -7.65 8.55
N GLN A 36 -8.64 -6.54 7.89
CA GLN A 36 -10.00 -6.33 7.37
C GLN A 36 -10.25 -7.21 6.14
N PHE A 37 -9.28 -7.32 5.22
CA PHE A 37 -9.38 -8.22 4.06
C PHE A 37 -9.58 -9.68 4.49
N LEU A 38 -8.82 -10.16 5.48
CA LEU A 38 -8.93 -11.54 5.98
C LEU A 38 -10.32 -11.87 6.56
N ARG A 39 -11.02 -10.88 7.11
CA ARG A 39 -12.40 -11.04 7.64
C ARG A 39 -13.45 -11.22 6.55
N LEU A 40 -13.13 -10.92 5.28
CA LEU A 40 -14.04 -11.08 4.15
C LEU A 40 -14.10 -12.52 3.62
N GLY A 41 -13.33 -13.45 4.18
CA GLY A 41 -13.30 -14.84 3.72
C GLY A 41 -12.58 -15.02 2.39
N ILE A 42 -11.59 -14.18 2.09
CA ILE A 42 -10.71 -14.36 0.93
C ILE A 42 -9.89 -15.64 1.06
N SER A 43 -9.46 -16.20 -0.06
CA SER A 43 -8.69 -17.47 -0.08
C SER A 43 -7.18 -17.26 0.02
N GLU A 44 -6.67 -16.09 -0.37
CA GLU A 44 -5.23 -15.80 -0.37
C GLU A 44 -4.98 -14.31 -0.27
N LEU A 45 -3.98 -13.94 0.54
CA LEU A 45 -3.52 -12.56 0.71
C LEU A 45 -1.99 -12.51 0.67
N HIS A 46 -1.45 -11.83 -0.33
CA HIS A 46 -0.05 -11.40 -0.33
C HIS A 46 0.06 -10.04 0.36
N MET A 47 0.92 -9.95 1.36
CA MET A 47 1.19 -8.73 2.12
C MET A 47 2.61 -8.25 1.80
N ILE A 48 2.72 -7.15 1.06
CA ILE A 48 3.99 -6.66 0.52
C ILE A 48 4.35 -5.33 1.19
N ASP A 49 5.47 -5.31 1.92
CA ASP A 49 6.04 -4.11 2.52
C ASP A 49 7.53 -4.36 2.80
N PRO A 50 8.42 -3.42 2.56
CA PRO A 50 9.84 -3.57 2.88
C PRO A 50 10.11 -3.58 4.38
N TRP A 51 9.27 -2.94 5.20
CA TRP A 51 9.54 -2.66 6.62
C TRP A 51 10.98 -2.24 6.84
N SER A 52 11.40 -1.25 6.08
CA SER A 52 12.78 -0.78 6.02
C SER A 52 12.86 0.70 5.70
N VAL A 53 13.92 1.33 6.16
CA VAL A 53 14.26 2.73 5.82
C VAL A 53 14.87 2.87 4.42
N GLU A 54 15.38 1.78 3.84
CA GLU A 54 16.14 1.83 2.59
C GLU A 54 15.40 2.46 1.40
N PRO A 55 14.10 2.17 1.16
CA PRO A 55 13.36 2.82 0.07
C PRO A 55 13.33 4.34 0.21
N TYR A 56 13.25 4.86 1.44
CA TYR A 56 13.16 6.31 1.69
C TYR A 56 14.46 7.06 1.39
N LYS A 57 15.60 6.39 1.34
CA LYS A 57 16.88 6.99 0.93
C LYS A 57 16.87 7.43 -0.54
N LYS A 58 16.06 6.77 -1.35
CA LYS A 58 15.94 7.00 -2.80
C LYS A 58 14.59 7.59 -3.20
N SER A 59 13.63 7.64 -2.29
CA SER A 59 12.28 8.13 -2.56
C SER A 59 12.29 9.60 -2.93
N LYS A 60 11.49 9.97 -3.92
CA LYS A 60 11.21 11.35 -4.31
C LYS A 60 9.99 11.94 -3.59
N GLU A 61 9.41 11.19 -2.67
CA GLU A 61 8.31 11.65 -1.82
C GLU A 61 8.74 12.82 -0.91
N TYR A 62 10.00 12.82 -0.50
CA TYR A 62 10.62 13.86 0.32
C TYR A 62 11.73 14.56 -0.47
N LYS A 63 12.00 15.82 -0.14
CA LYS A 63 13.11 16.57 -0.75
C LYS A 63 14.48 15.94 -0.43
N SER A 64 14.58 15.28 0.72
CA SER A 64 15.77 14.55 1.13
C SER A 64 15.43 13.47 2.16
N TYR A 65 16.32 12.51 2.31
CA TYR A 65 16.22 11.50 3.39
C TYR A 65 16.23 12.15 4.78
N ASP A 66 16.98 13.26 4.95
CA ASP A 66 17.00 14.04 6.20
C ASP A 66 15.64 14.68 6.53
N GLU A 67 14.90 15.15 5.53
CA GLU A 67 13.53 15.64 5.71
C GLU A 67 12.60 14.51 6.18
N TYR A 68 12.70 13.33 5.58
CA TYR A 68 11.98 12.14 6.03
C TYR A 68 12.26 11.83 7.51
N LEU A 69 13.55 11.68 7.89
CA LEU A 69 13.93 11.41 9.27
C LEU A 69 13.41 12.50 10.23
N THR A 70 13.52 13.77 9.85
CA THR A 70 13.06 14.91 10.68
C THR A 70 11.55 14.88 10.90
N LYS A 71 10.78 14.55 9.87
CA LYS A 71 9.32 14.47 9.97
C LYS A 71 8.88 13.29 10.84
N TYR A 72 9.41 12.12 10.54
CA TYR A 72 8.95 10.89 11.20
C TYR A 72 9.49 10.74 12.62
N SER A 73 10.68 11.24 12.95
CA SER A 73 11.14 11.27 14.34
C SER A 73 10.14 11.96 15.27
N LYS A 74 9.51 13.05 14.79
CA LYS A 74 8.47 13.77 15.54
C LYS A 74 7.15 13.01 15.62
N ILE A 75 6.75 12.36 14.52
CA ILE A 75 5.47 11.62 14.44
C ILE A 75 5.53 10.37 15.30
N LEU A 76 6.65 9.66 15.24
CA LEU A 76 6.84 8.37 15.89
C LEU A 76 7.43 8.51 17.30
N ASN A 77 7.85 9.72 17.68
CA ASN A 77 8.52 10.01 18.96
C ASN A 77 9.77 9.16 19.18
N ILE A 78 10.60 9.05 18.14
CA ILE A 78 11.89 8.35 18.16
C ILE A 78 13.03 9.33 17.84
N GLU A 79 14.27 8.97 18.18
CA GLU A 79 15.42 9.80 17.82
C GLU A 79 15.62 9.85 16.30
N LYS A 80 16.21 10.96 15.83
CA LYS A 80 16.53 11.16 14.42
C LYS A 80 17.81 10.39 14.04
N LYS A 81 17.80 9.08 14.18
CA LYS A 81 18.87 8.17 13.80
C LYS A 81 18.32 7.06 12.92
N GLU A 82 19.06 6.67 11.90
CA GLU A 82 18.64 5.62 10.98
C GLU A 82 18.40 4.27 11.69
N VAL A 83 19.25 3.92 12.65
CA VAL A 83 19.12 2.69 13.43
C VAL A 83 17.80 2.63 14.18
N ASP A 84 17.38 3.73 14.79
CA ASP A 84 16.12 3.77 15.57
C ASP A 84 14.90 3.60 14.66
N PHE A 85 14.97 4.10 13.42
CA PHE A 85 13.93 3.89 12.42
C PHE A 85 13.89 2.44 11.95
N GLN A 86 15.03 1.80 11.75
CA GLN A 86 15.05 0.40 11.35
C GLN A 86 14.52 -0.50 12.47
N GLU A 87 14.89 -0.26 13.70
CA GLU A 87 14.35 -0.96 14.88
C GLU A 87 12.82 -0.79 14.97
N TYR A 88 12.32 0.42 14.70
CA TYR A 88 10.89 0.68 14.66
C TYR A 88 10.19 -0.16 13.57
N TYR A 89 10.74 -0.22 12.35
CA TYR A 89 10.18 -1.05 11.27
C TYR A 89 10.27 -2.55 11.58
N ASP A 90 11.35 -2.99 12.22
CA ASP A 90 11.52 -4.38 12.65
C ASP A 90 10.48 -4.78 13.71
N ALA A 91 10.19 -3.86 14.64
CA ALA A 91 9.14 -4.06 15.63
C ALA A 91 7.74 -4.19 14.97
N ILE A 92 7.39 -3.28 14.03
CA ILE A 92 6.14 -3.36 13.28
C ILE A 92 6.06 -4.69 12.50
N TYR A 93 7.11 -5.06 11.79
CA TYR A 93 7.15 -6.32 11.06
C TYR A 93 6.91 -7.52 11.97
N SER A 94 7.53 -7.53 13.15
CA SER A 94 7.33 -8.58 14.15
C SER A 94 5.88 -8.65 14.64
N GLU A 95 5.25 -7.49 14.85
CA GLU A 95 3.83 -7.44 15.21
C GLU A 95 2.91 -7.96 14.08
N VAL A 96 3.19 -7.59 12.82
CA VAL A 96 2.43 -8.08 11.66
C VAL A 96 2.56 -9.59 11.53
N ARG A 97 3.77 -10.13 11.69
CA ARG A 97 3.98 -11.57 11.71
C ARG A 97 3.20 -12.28 12.82
N ALA A 98 3.16 -11.69 14.01
CA ALA A 98 2.39 -12.25 15.13
C ALA A 98 0.88 -12.22 14.87
N LYS A 99 0.37 -11.17 14.21
CA LYS A 99 -1.06 -10.99 13.91
C LYS A 99 -1.54 -11.86 12.76
N CYS A 100 -0.78 -11.97 11.70
CA CYS A 100 -1.22 -12.52 10.41
C CYS A 100 -0.42 -13.77 9.96
N GLY A 101 0.81 -13.95 10.46
CA GLY A 101 1.73 -14.94 9.91
C GLY A 101 1.34 -16.42 10.16
N MET A 102 0.39 -16.68 11.06
CA MET A 102 -0.14 -18.03 11.30
C MET A 102 -1.41 -18.34 10.49
N ASP A 103 -1.99 -17.35 9.80
CA ASP A 103 -3.14 -17.58 8.92
C ASP A 103 -2.67 -18.26 7.63
N PRO A 104 -3.15 -19.46 7.30
CA PRO A 104 -2.66 -20.22 6.14
C PRO A 104 -2.96 -19.54 4.78
N ARG A 105 -3.82 -18.53 4.77
CA ARG A 105 -4.14 -17.72 3.59
C ARG A 105 -3.11 -16.64 3.32
N VAL A 106 -2.22 -16.35 4.28
CA VAL A 106 -1.31 -15.19 4.25
C VAL A 106 0.08 -15.59 3.80
N THR A 107 0.62 -14.82 2.85
CA THR A 107 2.05 -14.82 2.52
C THR A 107 2.61 -13.41 2.74
N ILE A 108 3.57 -13.28 3.67
CA ILE A 108 4.21 -12.01 3.98
C ILE A 108 5.51 -11.88 3.18
N HIS A 109 5.61 -10.81 2.39
CA HIS A 109 6.78 -10.48 1.57
C HIS A 109 7.46 -9.24 2.14
N ARG A 110 8.60 -9.43 2.84
CA ARG A 110 9.42 -8.31 3.34
C ARG A 110 10.36 -7.84 2.21
N MET A 111 9.81 -7.12 1.25
CA MET A 111 10.49 -6.59 0.08
C MET A 111 9.72 -5.40 -0.50
N THR A 112 10.33 -4.68 -1.42
CA THR A 112 9.64 -3.62 -2.17
C THR A 112 8.61 -4.20 -3.15
N SER A 113 7.65 -3.38 -3.57
CA SER A 113 6.68 -3.76 -4.61
C SER A 113 7.37 -4.13 -5.93
N ASP A 114 8.41 -3.40 -6.33
CA ASP A 114 9.18 -3.69 -7.54
C ASP A 114 9.80 -5.08 -7.48
N GLU A 115 10.48 -5.44 -6.39
CA GLU A 115 11.07 -6.77 -6.20
C GLU A 115 10.00 -7.87 -6.23
N TRP A 116 8.83 -7.60 -5.65
CA TRP A 116 7.73 -8.55 -5.67
C TRP A 116 7.16 -8.74 -7.08
N PHE A 117 6.93 -7.67 -7.83
CA PHE A 117 6.47 -7.76 -9.22
C PHE A 117 7.49 -8.43 -10.14
N ASP A 118 8.79 -8.21 -9.91
CA ASP A 118 9.87 -8.86 -10.66
C ASP A 118 9.91 -10.37 -10.42
N SER A 119 9.40 -10.86 -9.30
CA SER A 119 9.24 -12.30 -9.04
C SER A 119 8.16 -12.97 -9.91
N LYS A 120 7.43 -12.20 -10.72
CA LYS A 120 6.34 -12.64 -11.60
C LYS A 120 5.26 -13.43 -10.87
N PRO A 121 4.58 -12.81 -9.89
CA PRO A 121 3.54 -13.48 -9.12
C PRO A 121 2.40 -13.98 -10.02
N GLU A 122 1.64 -14.96 -9.52
CA GLU A 122 0.44 -15.45 -10.17
C GLU A 122 -0.62 -14.35 -10.33
N LYS A 123 -1.55 -14.54 -11.26
CA LYS A 123 -2.66 -13.62 -11.47
C LYS A 123 -3.61 -13.59 -10.28
N LEU A 124 -3.93 -12.39 -9.83
CA LEU A 124 -4.81 -12.11 -8.69
C LEU A 124 -6.17 -11.53 -9.12
N ASP A 125 -7.14 -11.65 -8.24
CA ASP A 125 -8.46 -11.08 -8.47
C ASP A 125 -8.47 -9.58 -8.16
N TRP A 126 -7.60 -9.15 -7.22
CA TRP A 126 -7.44 -7.73 -6.88
C TRP A 126 -6.07 -7.41 -6.28
N ILE A 127 -5.67 -6.14 -6.39
CA ILE A 127 -4.52 -5.55 -5.71
C ILE A 127 -4.95 -4.24 -5.05
N TYR A 128 -4.54 -4.02 -3.81
CA TYR A 128 -4.70 -2.78 -3.08
C TYR A 128 -3.36 -2.06 -2.97
N VAL A 129 -3.28 -0.85 -3.52
CA VAL A 129 -2.07 -0.02 -3.60
C VAL A 129 -2.15 1.09 -2.58
N ASP A 130 -1.28 1.02 -1.57
CA ASP A 130 -1.17 1.99 -0.45
C ASP A 130 0.29 2.11 0.01
N GLY A 131 1.24 2.07 -0.94
CA GLY A 131 2.68 2.05 -0.69
C GLY A 131 3.34 3.41 -0.82
N ASP A 132 4.13 3.62 -1.88
CA ASP A 132 4.81 4.89 -2.16
C ASP A 132 3.83 5.92 -2.76
N HIS A 133 3.56 6.99 -2.01
CA HIS A 133 2.65 8.05 -2.43
C HIS A 133 3.29 9.08 -3.38
N SER A 134 4.54 8.88 -3.80
CA SER A 134 5.13 9.69 -4.86
C SER A 134 4.41 9.41 -6.19
N TYR A 135 4.42 10.38 -7.11
CA TYR A 135 3.88 10.18 -8.46
C TYR A 135 4.48 8.95 -9.15
N GLN A 136 5.80 8.82 -9.10
CA GLN A 136 6.50 7.75 -9.81
C GLN A 136 6.24 6.38 -9.16
N GLY A 137 6.33 6.29 -7.83
CA GLY A 137 6.09 5.04 -7.09
C GLY A 137 4.66 4.54 -7.32
N CYS A 138 3.67 5.39 -7.07
CA CYS A 138 2.26 5.05 -7.29
C CYS A 138 1.97 4.66 -8.75
N LEU A 139 2.49 5.41 -9.74
CA LEU A 139 2.29 5.07 -11.16
C LEU A 139 2.91 3.72 -11.51
N THR A 140 4.11 3.43 -11.01
CA THR A 140 4.79 2.15 -11.22
C THR A 140 4.01 0.99 -10.61
N ASP A 141 3.50 1.14 -9.37
CA ASP A 141 2.68 0.13 -8.72
C ASP A 141 1.38 -0.14 -9.49
N LEU A 142 0.71 0.90 -10.00
CA LEU A 142 -0.49 0.76 -10.83
C LEU A 142 -0.20 0.03 -12.15
N GLU A 143 0.89 0.40 -12.84
CA GLU A 143 1.28 -0.22 -14.13
C GLU A 143 1.69 -1.69 -13.95
N ASN A 144 2.36 -2.03 -12.86
CA ASN A 144 2.72 -3.40 -12.55
C ASN A 144 1.50 -4.20 -12.08
N SER A 145 0.60 -3.60 -11.30
CA SER A 145 -0.67 -4.22 -10.90
C SER A 145 -1.51 -4.63 -12.11
N LEU A 146 -1.55 -3.81 -13.16
CA LEU A 146 -2.28 -4.12 -14.40
C LEU A 146 -1.76 -5.41 -15.08
N LYS A 147 -0.48 -5.72 -14.91
CA LYS A 147 0.12 -6.94 -15.45
C LYS A 147 -0.24 -8.19 -14.65
N VAL A 148 -0.60 -8.05 -13.38
CA VAL A 148 -0.82 -9.14 -12.42
C VAL A 148 -2.30 -9.38 -12.14
N VAL A 149 -3.15 -8.35 -12.22
CA VAL A 149 -4.60 -8.51 -12.04
C VAL A 149 -5.21 -9.25 -13.24
N LYS A 150 -6.15 -10.15 -12.97
CA LYS A 150 -6.91 -10.89 -13.97
C LYS A 150 -7.86 -9.94 -14.74
N PRO A 151 -8.19 -10.24 -15.99
CA PRO A 151 -9.31 -9.58 -16.65
C PRO A 151 -10.61 -9.71 -15.84
N GLY A 152 -11.31 -8.60 -15.63
CA GLY A 152 -12.46 -8.50 -14.73
C GLY A 152 -12.13 -8.31 -13.27
N GLY A 153 -10.85 -8.27 -12.90
CA GLY A 153 -10.37 -7.99 -11.55
C GLY A 153 -10.31 -6.50 -11.23
N MET A 154 -9.69 -6.16 -10.09
CA MET A 154 -9.69 -4.80 -9.57
C MET A 154 -8.30 -4.35 -9.12
N ILE A 155 -7.94 -3.13 -9.50
CA ILE A 155 -6.88 -2.37 -8.85
C ILE A 155 -7.56 -1.34 -7.94
N MET A 156 -7.26 -1.40 -6.66
CA MET A 156 -7.81 -0.51 -5.65
C MET A 156 -6.68 0.27 -4.99
N GLY A 157 -6.99 1.39 -4.36
CA GLY A 157 -5.99 2.12 -3.59
C GLY A 157 -6.59 3.21 -2.70
N ASP A 158 -5.71 3.85 -1.95
CA ASP A 158 -6.05 4.98 -1.07
C ASP A 158 -5.38 6.28 -1.51
N ASP A 159 -5.60 7.32 -0.73
CA ASP A 159 -4.99 8.64 -0.85
C ASP A 159 -5.27 9.41 -2.17
N TYR A 160 -6.25 8.97 -2.95
CA TYR A 160 -6.76 9.79 -4.05
C TYR A 160 -7.44 11.04 -3.49
N TYR A 161 -7.05 12.22 -3.88
CA TYR A 161 -7.35 13.54 -3.31
C TYR A 161 -6.58 13.90 -2.03
N TRP A 162 -5.67 13.08 -1.59
CA TRP A 162 -4.78 13.56 -0.55
C TRP A 162 -3.86 14.64 -1.12
N SER A 163 -4.43 15.82 -1.21
CA SER A 163 -3.74 17.04 -1.61
C SER A 163 -2.86 17.57 -0.49
N GLY A 164 -2.31 16.68 0.33
CA GLY A 164 -1.33 17.14 1.28
C GLY A 164 -0.34 18.01 0.51
N ALA A 165 -0.30 19.32 0.78
CA ALA A 165 0.55 20.32 0.13
C ALA A 165 2.05 19.96 0.13
N ARG A 166 2.37 18.74 0.57
CA ARG A 166 3.68 18.14 0.74
C ARG A 166 4.16 17.35 -0.47
N TYR A 167 3.24 16.71 -1.22
CA TYR A 167 3.59 15.86 -2.37
C TYR A 167 3.49 16.61 -3.70
N GLY A 168 3.23 17.92 -3.63
CA GLY A 168 3.07 18.75 -4.81
C GLY A 168 1.86 18.33 -5.66
N LYS A 169 1.84 18.80 -6.93
CA LYS A 169 0.82 18.41 -7.91
C LYS A 169 1.03 17.00 -8.48
N GLU A 170 2.00 16.26 -7.97
CA GLU A 170 2.51 15.01 -8.56
C GLU A 170 2.38 13.82 -7.59
N GLY A 171 1.37 13.78 -6.76
CA GLY A 171 1.12 12.65 -5.87
C GLY A 171 0.21 11.59 -6.50
N VAL A 172 -0.41 10.79 -5.61
CA VAL A 172 -1.31 9.68 -5.97
C VAL A 172 -2.39 10.10 -6.97
N THR A 173 -3.02 11.27 -6.78
CA THR A 173 -4.07 11.76 -7.70
C THR A 173 -3.58 11.85 -9.14
N ASN A 174 -2.42 12.48 -9.37
CA ASN A 174 -1.89 12.63 -10.73
C ASN A 174 -1.39 11.30 -11.31
N ALA A 175 -0.84 10.41 -10.49
CA ALA A 175 -0.45 9.07 -10.91
C ALA A 175 -1.65 8.26 -11.39
N VAL A 176 -2.72 8.23 -10.60
CA VAL A 176 -3.97 7.57 -10.97
C VAL A 176 -4.58 8.18 -12.23
N ASP A 177 -4.70 9.50 -12.33
CA ASP A 177 -5.28 10.16 -13.49
C ASP A 177 -4.44 9.92 -14.76
N ARG A 178 -3.11 9.92 -14.64
CA ARG A 178 -2.20 9.57 -15.74
C ARG A 178 -2.38 8.13 -16.19
N PHE A 179 -2.46 7.20 -15.24
CA PHE A 179 -2.69 5.79 -15.50
C PHE A 179 -4.02 5.56 -16.25
N LEU A 180 -5.11 6.12 -15.74
CA LEU A 180 -6.44 6.02 -16.36
C LEU A 180 -6.45 6.52 -17.80
N LYS A 181 -5.82 7.69 -18.03
CA LYS A 181 -5.71 8.27 -19.38
C LYS A 181 -4.89 7.39 -20.31
N ARG A 182 -3.78 6.82 -19.83
CA ARG A 182 -2.87 5.99 -20.63
C ARG A 182 -3.52 4.70 -21.10
N TYR A 183 -4.27 4.07 -20.22
CA TYR A 183 -4.88 2.75 -20.47
C TYR A 183 -6.38 2.81 -20.82
N MET A 184 -6.93 4.02 -20.96
CA MET A 184 -8.36 4.26 -21.25
C MET A 184 -9.30 3.56 -20.25
N LEU A 185 -8.92 3.58 -18.98
CA LEU A 185 -9.66 3.00 -17.89
C LEU A 185 -10.43 4.08 -17.13
N PHE A 186 -11.40 3.63 -16.31
CA PHE A 186 -12.20 4.50 -15.45
C PHE A 186 -12.05 4.07 -14.00
N LYS A 187 -12.14 5.06 -13.08
CA LYS A 187 -12.18 4.78 -11.65
C LYS A 187 -13.56 4.98 -11.07
N GLU A 188 -13.88 4.20 -10.08
CA GLU A 188 -14.98 4.42 -9.16
C GLU A 188 -14.42 4.96 -7.84
N ARG A 189 -15.02 6.01 -7.29
CA ARG A 189 -14.65 6.49 -5.95
C ARG A 189 -15.28 5.63 -4.87
N ARG A 190 -14.54 5.47 -3.77
CA ARG A 190 -15.03 4.84 -2.54
C ARG A 190 -14.62 5.67 -1.34
N GLY A 191 -15.61 6.10 -0.55
CA GLY A 191 -15.34 7.03 0.56
C GLY A 191 -14.77 8.36 0.08
N GLU A 192 -13.86 8.93 0.87
CA GLU A 192 -13.25 10.24 0.59
C GLU A 192 -12.01 10.12 -0.28
N THR A 193 -11.17 9.11 -0.03
CA THR A 193 -9.82 8.99 -0.60
C THR A 193 -9.58 7.73 -1.43
N GLN A 194 -10.49 6.75 -1.36
CA GLN A 194 -10.28 5.47 -2.02
C GLN A 194 -10.81 5.43 -3.45
N PHE A 195 -10.18 4.59 -4.26
CA PHE A 195 -10.57 4.36 -5.65
C PHE A 195 -10.55 2.88 -6.02
N ILE A 196 -11.36 2.51 -7.00
CA ILE A 196 -11.37 1.21 -7.65
C ILE A 196 -11.25 1.42 -9.14
N ILE A 197 -10.40 0.63 -9.79
CA ILE A 197 -10.24 0.56 -11.24
C ILE A 197 -10.52 -0.90 -11.63
N ARG A 198 -11.53 -1.12 -12.47
CA ARG A 198 -11.81 -2.46 -13.01
C ARG A 198 -11.02 -2.69 -14.29
N VAL A 199 -10.39 -3.86 -14.38
CA VAL A 199 -9.44 -4.20 -15.44
C VAL A 199 -10.07 -5.13 -16.47
#